data_080427a4f42f631c9c14ca1d20b8f3ee
#
_entry.id   080427a4f42f631c9c14ca1d20b8f3ee
#
_cell.length_a   1.000
_cell.length_b   1.000
_cell.length_c   1.000
_cell.angle_alpha   90.00
_cell.angle_beta   90.00
_cell.angle_gamma   90.00
#
_symmetry.space_group_name_H-M   'P 1'
#
loop_
_entity.id
_entity.type
_entity.pdbx_description
1 polymer ?
#
loop_
_entity_poly.entity_id
_entity_poly.type
_entity_poly.pdbx_seq_one_letter_code
_entity_poly.pdbx_strand_id
1 'polypeptide(L)'
;MCGRFVSSSPPDELAKYFDVEAVAETVFEPNYNVAPSLDVFVVVETGGLRRLDSFRWGLVPFWAKDPTTGNKMINARAEGLAEKNAYRTAFEHKRCIVPADGFYEWRKIPGQKVKQPYFIQRTDGQPLAFAGLWEEWRGPDKKRGEALRSATIITTTPNELLATIHDRMPVILPPSVWDEWLDPDNADLDLLGKLLVPAPASVLTMHPVSTEVNNVRNQGAHLADLVEPDPPVPQLLPEDPAG
;
A
#
# COMPACT_ATOMS: atom_id res chain seq x y z
N MET A 1 8.66 -1.24 4.50
CA MET A 1 7.41 -0.43 4.35
C MET A 1 6.95 -0.59 2.92
N CYS A 2 5.65 -0.92 2.72
CA CYS A 2 5.09 -1.09 1.37
C CYS A 2 5.35 0.17 0.51
N GLY A 3 6.30 0.09 -0.37
CA GLY A 3 6.71 1.19 -1.25
C GLY A 3 6.55 0.87 -2.73
N ARG A 4 5.99 -0.31 -3.04
CA ARG A 4 5.77 -0.78 -4.40
C ARG A 4 4.69 -1.86 -4.42
N PHE A 5 3.73 -1.77 -5.34
CA PHE A 5 2.67 -2.79 -5.48
C PHE A 5 2.25 -2.98 -6.94
N VAL A 6 1.42 -3.97 -7.18
CA VAL A 6 0.81 -4.29 -8.49
C VAL A 6 -0.64 -3.84 -8.49
N SER A 7 -1.04 -3.13 -9.54
CA SER A 7 -2.41 -2.72 -9.84
C SER A 7 -2.69 -3.08 -11.30
N SER A 8 -3.05 -4.33 -11.54
CA SER A 8 -3.26 -4.90 -12.88
C SER A 8 -4.71 -5.33 -13.12
N SER A 9 -5.48 -5.50 -12.06
CA SER A 9 -6.91 -5.86 -12.15
C SER A 9 -7.72 -4.76 -12.83
N PRO A 10 -8.61 -5.11 -13.78
CA PRO A 10 -9.50 -4.15 -14.45
C PRO A 10 -10.46 -3.47 -13.47
N PRO A 11 -10.89 -2.22 -13.76
CA PRO A 11 -11.79 -1.46 -12.88
C PRO A 11 -13.13 -2.14 -12.63
N ASP A 12 -13.67 -2.86 -13.60
CA ASP A 12 -14.95 -3.59 -13.49
C ASP A 12 -14.83 -4.81 -12.57
N GLU A 13 -13.70 -5.51 -12.58
CA GLU A 13 -13.41 -6.60 -11.64
C GLU A 13 -13.24 -6.06 -10.22
N LEU A 14 -12.49 -4.96 -10.06
CA LEU A 14 -12.35 -4.30 -8.76
C LEU A 14 -13.70 -3.79 -8.24
N ALA A 15 -14.53 -3.16 -9.11
CA ALA A 15 -15.85 -2.68 -8.73
C ALA A 15 -16.74 -3.82 -8.22
N LYS A 16 -16.75 -4.95 -8.92
CA LYS A 16 -17.49 -6.14 -8.51
C LYS A 16 -16.96 -6.72 -7.19
N TYR A 17 -15.64 -6.79 -7.03
CA TYR A 17 -15.02 -7.40 -5.84
C TYR A 17 -15.25 -6.57 -4.58
N PHE A 18 -15.16 -5.23 -4.70
CA PHE A 18 -15.31 -4.30 -3.57
C PHE A 18 -16.73 -3.77 -3.40
N ASP A 19 -17.70 -4.30 -4.14
CA ASP A 19 -19.11 -3.86 -4.12
C ASP A 19 -19.26 -2.36 -4.36
N VAL A 20 -18.63 -1.88 -5.44
CA VAL A 20 -18.59 -0.48 -5.84
C VAL A 20 -19.80 -0.14 -6.70
N GLU A 21 -20.49 0.95 -6.38
CA GLU A 21 -21.69 1.43 -7.10
C GLU A 21 -21.35 2.43 -8.20
N ALA A 22 -20.22 3.11 -8.11
CA ALA A 22 -19.79 4.09 -9.10
C ALA A 22 -18.28 4.02 -9.36
N VAL A 23 -17.91 3.97 -10.63
CA VAL A 23 -16.52 3.93 -11.10
C VAL A 23 -16.17 5.26 -11.76
N ALA A 24 -15.02 5.84 -11.43
CA ALA A 24 -14.52 7.03 -12.11
C ALA A 24 -14.23 6.73 -13.58
N GLU A 25 -14.36 7.76 -14.43
CA GLU A 25 -14.06 7.64 -15.88
C GLU A 25 -12.57 7.40 -16.17
N THR A 26 -11.70 7.52 -15.16
CA THR A 26 -10.26 7.34 -15.31
C THR A 26 -9.94 5.86 -15.55
N VAL A 27 -9.29 5.58 -16.65
CA VAL A 27 -8.78 4.24 -16.98
C VAL A 27 -7.27 4.24 -16.78
N PHE A 28 -6.77 3.30 -15.98
CA PHE A 28 -5.34 3.04 -15.86
C PHE A 28 -4.98 1.78 -16.65
N GLU A 29 -3.86 1.83 -17.35
CA GLU A 29 -3.25 0.61 -17.88
C GLU A 29 -2.73 -0.25 -16.74
N PRO A 30 -2.75 -1.59 -16.89
CA PRO A 30 -2.20 -2.49 -15.88
C PRO A 30 -0.77 -2.11 -15.51
N ASN A 31 -0.53 -1.91 -14.22
CA ASN A 31 0.76 -1.48 -13.71
C ASN A 31 1.32 -2.51 -12.72
N TYR A 32 2.38 -3.20 -13.14
CA TYR A 32 3.03 -4.25 -12.35
C TYR A 32 4.14 -3.71 -11.42
N ASN A 33 4.30 -2.38 -11.36
CA ASN A 33 5.38 -1.76 -10.60
C ASN A 33 4.98 -0.35 -10.15
N VAL A 34 3.81 -0.24 -9.51
CA VAL A 34 3.29 1.04 -9.01
C VAL A 34 4.24 1.65 -8.00
N ALA A 35 4.75 2.84 -8.31
CA ALA A 35 5.65 3.60 -7.46
C ALA A 35 4.92 4.78 -6.78
N PRO A 36 5.44 5.29 -5.67
CA PRO A 36 4.91 6.51 -5.05
C PRO A 36 4.78 7.68 -6.01
N SER A 37 3.80 8.53 -5.77
CA SER A 37 3.43 9.72 -6.54
C SER A 37 2.69 9.43 -7.86
N LEU A 38 2.45 8.18 -8.20
CA LEU A 38 1.52 7.83 -9.27
C LEU A 38 0.07 7.89 -8.78
N ASP A 39 -0.85 8.06 -9.71
CA ASP A 39 -2.28 7.91 -9.45
C ASP A 39 -2.63 6.41 -9.40
N VAL A 40 -3.49 6.05 -8.45
CA VAL A 40 -3.89 4.68 -8.15
C VAL A 40 -5.39 4.61 -7.91
N PHE A 41 -5.99 3.45 -8.12
CA PHE A 41 -7.37 3.21 -7.72
C PHE A 41 -7.51 3.21 -6.19
N VAL A 42 -8.59 3.82 -5.73
CA VAL A 42 -8.95 3.89 -4.32
C VAL A 42 -10.45 3.70 -4.17
N VAL A 43 -10.86 2.82 -3.28
CA VAL A 43 -12.26 2.65 -2.89
C VAL A 43 -12.55 3.57 -1.71
N VAL A 44 -13.55 4.43 -1.87
CA VAL A 44 -14.02 5.37 -0.84
C VAL A 44 -15.54 5.31 -0.72
N GLU A 45 -16.06 5.70 0.43
CA GLU A 45 -17.49 5.96 0.60
C GLU A 45 -17.69 7.46 0.76
N THR A 46 -18.42 8.05 -0.19
CA THR A 46 -18.71 9.49 -0.24
C THR A 46 -20.09 9.74 -0.76
N GLY A 47 -20.86 10.60 -0.07
CA GLY A 47 -22.24 10.92 -0.48
C GLY A 47 -23.20 9.72 -0.40
N GLY A 48 -22.91 8.75 0.47
CA GLY A 48 -23.71 7.53 0.65
C GLY A 48 -23.51 6.50 -0.46
N LEU A 49 -22.46 6.61 -1.27
CA LEU A 49 -22.13 5.67 -2.34
C LEU A 49 -20.68 5.19 -2.20
N ARG A 50 -20.48 3.89 -2.42
CA ARG A 50 -19.14 3.31 -2.54
C ARG A 50 -18.62 3.50 -3.97
N ARG A 51 -17.44 4.12 -4.07
CA ARG A 51 -16.87 4.57 -5.34
C ARG A 51 -15.47 4.04 -5.54
N LEU A 52 -15.16 3.60 -6.76
CA LEU A 52 -13.77 3.39 -7.20
C LEU A 52 -13.30 4.65 -7.92
N ASP A 53 -12.33 5.32 -7.35
CA ASP A 53 -11.88 6.62 -7.83
C ASP A 53 -10.35 6.66 -7.95
N SER A 54 -9.80 7.75 -8.48
CA SER A 54 -8.36 7.93 -8.73
C SER A 54 -7.76 8.92 -7.75
N PHE A 55 -6.69 8.51 -7.04
CA PHE A 55 -5.98 9.33 -6.08
C PHE A 55 -4.47 9.19 -6.26
N ARG A 56 -3.75 10.28 -6.06
CA ARG A 56 -2.29 10.24 -6.01
C ARG A 56 -1.81 9.46 -4.78
N TRP A 57 -0.93 8.49 -4.95
CA TRP A 57 -0.31 7.80 -3.84
C TRP A 57 0.78 8.64 -3.16
N GLY A 58 0.52 9.06 -1.96
CA GLY A 58 1.31 9.97 -1.15
C GLY A 58 0.44 11.12 -0.64
N LEU A 59 -0.10 10.97 0.57
CA LEU A 59 -1.08 11.88 1.17
C LEU A 59 -0.53 13.29 1.31
N VAL A 60 -1.26 14.25 0.76
CA VAL A 60 -0.97 15.69 0.92
C VAL A 60 -1.97 16.24 1.94
N PRO A 61 -1.54 16.56 3.17
CA PRO A 61 -2.44 17.12 4.17
C PRO A 61 -3.10 18.41 3.66
N PHE A 62 -4.36 18.64 4.00
CA PHE A 62 -5.13 19.81 3.52
C PHE A 62 -4.47 21.16 3.85
N TRP A 63 -3.63 21.19 4.89
CA TRP A 63 -2.88 22.38 5.34
C TRP A 63 -1.47 22.51 4.75
N ALA A 64 -1.02 21.53 3.95
CA ALA A 64 0.31 21.54 3.36
C ALA A 64 0.50 22.77 2.45
N LYS A 65 1.69 23.37 2.51
CA LYS A 65 2.04 24.49 1.65
C LYS A 65 2.44 24.06 0.24
N ASP A 66 2.89 22.80 0.11
CA ASP A 66 3.44 22.24 -1.12
C ASP A 66 2.99 20.78 -1.28
N PRO A 67 2.50 20.38 -2.46
CA PRO A 67 2.04 19.02 -2.71
C PRO A 67 3.17 17.97 -2.68
N THR A 68 4.43 18.37 -2.80
CA THR A 68 5.59 17.47 -2.68
C THR A 68 5.73 16.86 -1.29
N THR A 69 5.05 17.43 -0.28
CA THR A 69 4.92 16.83 1.06
C THR A 69 4.43 15.38 0.97
N GLY A 70 3.52 15.08 0.04
CA GLY A 70 2.99 13.74 -0.19
C GLY A 70 4.06 12.70 -0.53
N ASN A 71 5.17 13.09 -1.16
CA ASN A 71 6.23 12.15 -1.55
C ASN A 71 6.85 11.40 -0.35
N LYS A 72 6.73 11.95 0.86
CA LYS A 72 7.20 11.36 2.12
C LYS A 72 6.09 10.72 2.95
N MET A 73 4.84 10.81 2.47
CA MET A 73 3.65 10.37 3.19
C MET A 73 2.92 9.24 2.45
N ILE A 74 3.69 8.34 1.86
CA ILE A 74 3.16 7.16 1.14
C ILE A 74 2.59 6.11 2.09
N ASN A 75 3.09 6.08 3.33
CA ASN A 75 2.62 5.19 4.38
C ASN A 75 2.36 5.95 5.68
N ALA A 76 1.33 5.53 6.40
CA ALA A 76 1.01 5.97 7.77
C ALA A 76 1.11 4.78 8.73
N ARG A 77 1.71 4.97 9.90
CA ARG A 77 1.76 3.91 10.93
C ARG A 77 0.47 3.86 11.71
N ALA A 78 -0.12 2.68 11.87
CA ALA A 78 -1.35 2.46 12.65
C ALA A 78 -1.26 3.04 14.07
N GLU A 79 -0.10 2.90 14.70
CA GLU A 79 0.18 3.31 16.08
C GLU A 79 0.32 4.83 16.24
N GLY A 80 -0.48 5.62 15.75
CA GLY A 80 -0.37 7.08 15.94
C GLY A 80 -1.23 7.87 14.99
N LEU A 81 -2.20 7.22 14.36
CA LEU A 81 -3.10 7.90 13.43
C LEU A 81 -3.96 8.95 14.16
N ALA A 82 -4.51 8.61 15.31
CA ALA A 82 -5.34 9.50 16.10
C ALA A 82 -4.58 10.69 16.71
N GLU A 83 -3.26 10.57 16.89
CA GLU A 83 -2.44 11.57 17.58
C GLU A 83 -1.80 12.57 16.62
N LYS A 84 -1.45 12.11 15.39
CA LYS A 84 -0.72 12.93 14.42
C LYS A 84 -1.65 13.84 13.64
N ASN A 85 -1.43 15.15 13.71
CA ASN A 85 -2.21 16.16 12.97
C ASN A 85 -2.34 15.89 11.46
N ALA A 86 -1.38 15.19 10.87
CA ALA A 86 -1.39 14.88 9.45
C ALA A 86 -2.42 13.77 9.08
N TYR A 87 -2.82 12.95 10.04
CA TYR A 87 -3.65 11.78 9.79
C TYR A 87 -4.96 11.77 10.59
N ARG A 88 -5.02 12.47 11.74
CA ARG A 88 -6.14 12.38 12.67
C ARG A 88 -7.48 12.63 11.98
N THR A 89 -7.66 13.77 11.33
CA THR A 89 -8.91 14.11 10.65
C THR A 89 -9.25 13.14 9.52
N ALA A 90 -8.24 12.66 8.80
CA ALA A 90 -8.45 11.65 7.76
C ALA A 90 -8.84 10.29 8.37
N PHE A 91 -8.27 9.92 9.51
CA PHE A 91 -8.65 8.71 10.23
C PHE A 91 -10.08 8.79 10.79
N GLU A 92 -10.51 9.97 11.20
CA GLU A 92 -11.88 10.20 11.67
C GLU A 92 -12.92 10.09 10.54
N HIS A 93 -12.64 10.61 9.31
CA HIS A 93 -13.68 10.83 8.31
C HIS A 93 -13.32 10.45 6.86
N LYS A 94 -12.06 10.15 6.57
CA LYS A 94 -11.57 9.98 5.20
C LYS A 94 -10.74 8.70 5.06
N ARG A 95 -11.37 7.60 5.43
CA ARG A 95 -10.81 6.26 5.29
C ARG A 95 -11.08 5.74 3.89
N CYS A 96 -10.19 4.88 3.41
CA CYS A 96 -10.31 4.28 2.10
C CYS A 96 -9.67 2.89 2.06
N ILE A 97 -9.90 2.17 0.97
CA ILE A 97 -9.17 0.96 0.63
C ILE A 97 -8.37 1.24 -0.64
N VAL A 98 -7.09 0.87 -0.65
CA VAL A 98 -6.26 0.86 -1.85
C VAL A 98 -6.19 -0.58 -2.36
N PRO A 99 -6.84 -0.91 -3.48
CA PRO A 99 -6.76 -2.23 -4.11
C PRO A 99 -5.35 -2.52 -4.63
N ALA A 100 -4.88 -3.75 -4.44
CA ALA A 100 -3.62 -4.20 -5.01
C ALA A 100 -3.67 -5.70 -5.32
N ASP A 101 -3.11 -6.13 -6.44
CA ASP A 101 -3.03 -7.56 -6.79
C ASP A 101 -1.90 -8.27 -6.03
N GLY A 102 -0.96 -7.50 -5.53
CA GLY A 102 0.14 -7.93 -4.69
C GLY A 102 1.09 -6.77 -4.45
N PHE A 103 2.10 -6.96 -3.60
CA PHE A 103 3.08 -5.94 -3.30
C PHE A 103 4.49 -6.51 -3.19
N TYR A 104 5.48 -5.62 -3.27
CA TYR A 104 6.88 -5.99 -3.17
C TYR A 104 7.48 -5.52 -1.85
N GLU A 105 8.32 -6.38 -1.25
CA GLU A 105 9.20 -6.04 -0.14
C GLU A 105 10.60 -6.61 -0.34
N TRP A 106 11.59 -6.01 0.30
CA TRP A 106 13.00 -6.27 0.04
C TRP A 106 13.71 -6.84 1.26
N ARG A 107 14.12 -8.10 1.15
CA ARG A 107 14.94 -8.76 2.16
C ARG A 107 16.41 -8.37 2.01
N LYS A 108 17.02 -7.93 3.12
CA LYS A 108 18.47 -7.74 3.18
C LYS A 108 19.15 -9.10 3.36
N ILE A 109 20.02 -9.49 2.44
CA ILE A 109 20.81 -10.71 2.54
C ILE A 109 22.21 -10.31 3.04
N PRO A 110 22.72 -10.92 4.13
CA PRO A 110 24.07 -10.67 4.61
C PRO A 110 25.11 -10.90 3.50
N GLY A 111 26.06 -9.99 3.36
CA GLY A 111 27.11 -10.06 2.33
C GLY A 111 26.71 -9.56 0.93
N GLN A 112 25.41 -9.35 0.65
CA GLN A 112 24.97 -8.81 -0.62
C GLN A 112 24.74 -7.30 -0.55
N LYS A 113 25.12 -6.57 -1.63
CA LYS A 113 24.89 -5.12 -1.77
C LYS A 113 23.43 -4.80 -2.16
N VAL A 114 22.82 -5.66 -2.96
CA VAL A 114 21.45 -5.51 -3.45
C VAL A 114 20.54 -6.38 -2.59
N LYS A 115 19.40 -5.83 -2.18
CA LYS A 115 18.37 -6.58 -1.46
C LYS A 115 17.62 -7.48 -2.43
N GLN A 116 17.25 -8.67 -1.99
CA GLN A 116 16.37 -9.57 -2.73
C GLN A 116 14.93 -9.10 -2.62
N PRO A 117 14.25 -8.75 -3.72
CA PRO A 117 12.83 -8.45 -3.71
C PRO A 117 12.00 -9.74 -3.63
N TYR A 118 10.88 -9.64 -2.95
CA TYR A 118 9.85 -10.67 -2.85
C TYR A 118 8.52 -10.07 -3.31
N PHE A 119 7.74 -10.86 -4.02
CA PHE A 119 6.35 -10.55 -4.34
C PHE A 119 5.44 -11.26 -3.34
N ILE A 120 4.50 -10.51 -2.79
CA ILE A 120 3.54 -10.97 -1.77
C ILE A 120 2.13 -10.78 -2.33
N GLN A 121 1.32 -11.83 -2.30
CA GLN A 121 -0.07 -11.82 -2.76
C GLN A 121 -0.95 -12.69 -1.88
N ARG A 122 -2.27 -12.63 -2.09
CA ARG A 122 -3.21 -13.54 -1.43
C ARG A 122 -3.08 -14.95 -2.00
N THR A 123 -3.28 -15.95 -1.13
CA THR A 123 -3.26 -17.38 -1.51
C THR A 123 -4.41 -17.77 -2.44
N ASP A 124 -5.52 -17.03 -2.41
CA ASP A 124 -6.71 -17.25 -3.26
C ASP A 124 -6.71 -16.44 -4.56
N GLY A 125 -5.66 -15.65 -4.80
CA GLY A 125 -5.51 -14.82 -6.00
C GLY A 125 -6.43 -13.59 -6.06
N GLN A 126 -7.21 -13.32 -5.01
CA GLN A 126 -8.07 -12.14 -4.95
C GLN A 126 -7.26 -10.89 -4.63
N PRO A 127 -7.73 -9.69 -5.00
CA PRO A 127 -7.06 -8.44 -4.64
C PRO A 127 -6.90 -8.26 -3.13
N LEU A 128 -5.81 -7.65 -2.73
CA LEU A 128 -5.55 -7.15 -1.39
C LEU A 128 -6.33 -5.85 -1.17
N ALA A 129 -6.93 -5.70 0.01
CA ALA A 129 -7.60 -4.48 0.45
C ALA A 129 -6.71 -3.74 1.45
N PHE A 130 -5.80 -2.90 0.98
CA PHE A 130 -4.97 -2.11 1.90
C PHE A 130 -5.80 -1.03 2.59
N ALA A 131 -5.82 -1.02 3.93
CA ALA A 131 -6.37 0.11 4.66
C ALA A 131 -5.60 1.38 4.33
N GLY A 132 -6.32 2.45 4.04
CA GLY A 132 -5.74 3.72 3.68
C GLY A 132 -6.50 4.90 4.26
N LEU A 133 -5.88 6.06 4.17
CA LEU A 133 -6.48 7.36 4.44
C LEU A 133 -6.33 8.22 3.20
N TRP A 134 -7.29 9.11 2.98
CA TRP A 134 -7.22 10.05 1.87
C TRP A 134 -7.42 11.49 2.30
N GLU A 135 -7.02 12.43 1.42
CA GLU A 135 -7.16 13.86 1.68
C GLU A 135 -7.37 14.63 0.38
N GLU A 136 -8.05 15.78 0.49
CA GLU A 136 -8.20 16.79 -0.54
C GLU A 136 -7.32 18.00 -0.26
N TRP A 137 -6.40 18.29 -1.14
CA TRP A 137 -5.56 19.48 -1.04
C TRP A 137 -5.94 20.49 -2.13
N ARG A 138 -6.24 21.74 -1.73
CA ARG A 138 -6.69 22.82 -2.63
C ARG A 138 -5.65 23.96 -2.77
N GLY A 139 -4.40 23.70 -2.38
CA GLY A 139 -3.35 24.69 -2.36
C GLY A 139 -3.44 25.63 -1.14
N PRO A 140 -2.37 26.43 -0.91
CA PRO A 140 -2.28 27.31 0.25
C PRO A 140 -3.35 28.42 0.20
N ASP A 141 -3.76 28.87 -0.97
CA ASP A 141 -4.72 29.94 -1.16
C ASP A 141 -6.17 29.45 -1.18
N LYS A 142 -6.42 28.15 -0.98
CA LYS A 142 -7.74 27.50 -1.05
C LYS A 142 -8.55 27.92 -2.29
N LYS A 143 -7.85 28.14 -3.40
CA LYS A 143 -8.49 28.59 -4.66
C LYS A 143 -9.49 27.55 -5.13
N ARG A 144 -10.62 28.03 -5.70
CA ARG A 144 -11.60 27.19 -6.39
C ARG A 144 -10.94 26.65 -7.67
N GLY A 145 -10.35 25.49 -7.56
CA GLY A 145 -9.76 24.70 -8.64
C GLY A 145 -9.97 23.22 -8.36
N GLU A 146 -9.54 22.40 -9.25
CA GLU A 146 -9.57 20.95 -9.07
C GLU A 146 -8.67 20.59 -7.86
N ALA A 147 -9.27 19.94 -6.86
CA ALA A 147 -8.54 19.51 -5.66
C ALA A 147 -7.64 18.34 -6.01
N LEU A 148 -6.40 18.37 -5.55
CA LEU A 148 -5.54 17.18 -5.58
C LEU A 148 -6.04 16.20 -4.52
N ARG A 149 -6.60 15.07 -4.94
CA ARG A 149 -6.95 13.96 -4.07
C ARG A 149 -5.74 13.03 -3.93
N SER A 150 -5.42 12.67 -2.71
CA SER A 150 -4.25 11.86 -2.41
C SER A 150 -4.53 10.86 -1.30
N ALA A 151 -3.84 9.72 -1.31
CA ALA A 151 -4.03 8.65 -0.35
C ALA A 151 -2.70 8.15 0.22
N THR A 152 -2.76 7.55 1.41
CA THR A 152 -1.64 6.86 2.05
C THR A 152 -2.07 5.45 2.46
N ILE A 153 -1.15 4.50 2.46
CA ILE A 153 -1.40 3.14 2.93
C ILE A 153 -1.04 3.04 4.41
N ILE A 154 -1.93 2.48 5.21
CA ILE A 154 -1.68 2.23 6.64
C ILE A 154 -0.82 0.98 6.79
N THR A 155 0.21 1.06 7.64
CA THR A 155 1.09 -0.06 7.95
C THR A 155 1.05 -0.39 9.43
N THR A 156 1.22 -1.69 9.75
CA THR A 156 1.26 -2.22 11.10
C THR A 156 2.50 -3.12 11.30
N THR A 157 2.64 -3.73 12.46
CA THR A 157 3.65 -4.77 12.71
C THR A 157 3.47 -5.94 11.74
N PRO A 158 4.55 -6.64 11.35
CA PRO A 158 4.44 -7.76 10.41
C PRO A 158 3.83 -8.99 11.09
N ASN A 159 3.15 -9.84 10.31
CA ASN A 159 2.88 -11.22 10.71
C ASN A 159 4.16 -12.07 10.61
N GLU A 160 4.09 -13.35 11.01
CA GLU A 160 5.25 -14.26 11.01
C GLU A 160 5.86 -14.45 9.61
N LEU A 161 5.06 -14.41 8.54
CA LEU A 161 5.55 -14.52 7.17
C LEU A 161 6.39 -13.29 6.78
N LEU A 162 5.84 -12.10 6.93
CA LEU A 162 6.49 -10.83 6.54
C LEU A 162 7.64 -10.45 7.47
N ALA A 163 7.62 -10.88 8.75
CA ALA A 163 8.69 -10.65 9.71
C ALA A 163 10.05 -11.23 9.24
N THR A 164 10.03 -12.23 8.35
CA THR A 164 11.24 -12.81 7.77
C THR A 164 11.96 -11.89 6.79
N ILE A 165 11.27 -10.85 6.27
CA ILE A 165 11.81 -9.94 5.25
C ILE A 165 11.75 -8.47 5.64
N HIS A 166 10.77 -8.04 6.45
CA HIS A 166 10.58 -6.64 6.85
C HIS A 166 9.92 -6.52 8.23
N ASP A 167 10.17 -5.40 8.92
CA ASP A 167 9.63 -5.07 10.25
C ASP A 167 8.23 -4.43 10.21
N ARG A 168 7.66 -4.21 9.03
CA ARG A 168 6.32 -3.64 8.80
C ARG A 168 5.62 -4.35 7.65
N MET A 169 4.29 -4.33 7.67
CA MET A 169 3.44 -4.75 6.56
C MET A 169 2.26 -3.80 6.38
N PRO A 170 1.64 -3.70 5.19
CA PRO A 170 0.38 -2.99 5.03
C PRO A 170 -0.72 -3.67 5.85
N VAL A 171 -1.65 -2.89 6.39
CA VAL A 171 -2.89 -3.43 6.95
C VAL A 171 -3.76 -3.92 5.81
N ILE A 172 -4.12 -5.20 5.83
CA ILE A 172 -4.97 -5.83 4.82
C ILE A 172 -6.31 -6.15 5.47
N LEU A 173 -7.35 -5.47 5.04
CA LEU A 173 -8.69 -5.61 5.60
C LEU A 173 -9.42 -6.82 5.00
N PRO A 174 -9.97 -7.72 5.82
CA PRO A 174 -10.87 -8.76 5.32
C PRO A 174 -12.22 -8.14 4.87
N PRO A 175 -12.94 -8.78 3.93
CA PRO A 175 -14.22 -8.25 3.44
C PRO A 175 -15.26 -7.94 4.52
N SER A 176 -15.23 -8.69 5.61
CA SER A 176 -16.20 -8.54 6.72
C SER A 176 -16.15 -7.21 7.47
N VAL A 177 -15.11 -6.40 7.25
CA VAL A 177 -14.93 -5.12 7.95
C VAL A 177 -14.89 -3.91 7.00
N TRP A 178 -15.10 -4.11 5.69
CA TRP A 178 -15.02 -3.01 4.73
C TRP A 178 -16.08 -1.94 4.97
N ASP A 179 -17.33 -2.33 5.23
CA ASP A 179 -18.43 -1.41 5.51
C ASP A 179 -18.11 -0.56 6.74
N GLU A 180 -17.67 -1.20 7.82
CA GLU A 180 -17.28 -0.51 9.06
C GLU A 180 -16.09 0.43 8.85
N TRP A 181 -15.10 0.02 8.05
CA TRP A 181 -13.91 0.83 7.77
C TRP A 181 -14.22 2.03 6.87
N LEU A 182 -15.05 1.84 5.83
CA LEU A 182 -15.34 2.87 4.83
C LEU A 182 -16.40 3.87 5.30
N ASP A 183 -17.27 3.52 6.24
CA ASP A 183 -18.35 4.40 6.76
C ASP A 183 -17.77 5.70 7.34
N PRO A 184 -17.93 6.85 6.64
CA PRO A 184 -17.37 8.13 7.09
C PRO A 184 -18.02 8.66 8.38
N ASP A 185 -19.20 8.16 8.75
CA ASP A 185 -19.95 8.55 9.94
C ASP A 185 -19.59 7.71 11.17
N ASN A 186 -18.82 6.62 10.98
CA ASN A 186 -18.29 5.83 12.09
C ASN A 186 -17.19 6.62 12.82
N ALA A 187 -17.52 7.15 13.99
CA ALA A 187 -16.62 7.95 14.82
C ALA A 187 -15.96 7.16 15.97
N ASP A 188 -16.15 5.84 16.04
CA ASP A 188 -15.52 4.99 17.07
C ASP A 188 -14.07 4.66 16.69
N LEU A 189 -13.15 5.59 17.01
CA LEU A 189 -11.73 5.46 16.70
C LEU A 189 -11.07 4.27 17.41
N ASP A 190 -11.58 3.86 18.56
CA ASP A 190 -11.06 2.69 19.30
C ASP A 190 -11.42 1.40 18.57
N LEU A 191 -12.63 1.32 18.04
CA LEU A 191 -13.07 0.20 17.21
C LEU A 191 -12.30 0.15 15.90
N LEU A 192 -12.23 1.26 15.18
CA LEU A 192 -11.46 1.40 13.94
C LEU A 192 -9.97 1.05 14.14
N GLY A 193 -9.39 1.46 15.27
CA GLY A 193 -8.01 1.11 15.63
C GLY A 193 -7.78 -0.39 15.79
N LYS A 194 -8.77 -1.15 16.28
CA LYS A 194 -8.69 -2.62 16.41
C LYS A 194 -8.71 -3.37 15.08
N LEU A 195 -9.16 -2.72 13.99
CA LEU A 195 -9.09 -3.27 12.65
C LEU A 195 -7.68 -3.21 12.05
N LEU A 196 -6.79 -2.37 12.60
CA LEU A 196 -5.45 -2.10 12.06
C LEU A 196 -4.41 -3.11 12.54
N VAL A 197 -4.70 -4.38 12.39
CA VAL A 197 -3.87 -5.51 12.81
C VAL A 197 -3.22 -6.22 11.62
N PRO A 198 -2.13 -6.99 11.84
CA PRO A 198 -1.56 -7.82 10.80
C PRO A 198 -2.57 -8.84 10.27
N ALA A 199 -2.65 -9.00 8.95
CA ALA A 199 -3.42 -10.09 8.38
C ALA A 199 -2.79 -11.45 8.77
N PRO A 200 -3.60 -12.52 8.93
CA PRO A 200 -3.08 -13.86 9.18
C PRO A 200 -2.08 -14.28 8.09
N ALA A 201 -0.95 -14.90 8.47
CA ALA A 201 0.04 -15.34 7.49
C ALA A 201 -0.52 -16.36 6.51
N SER A 202 -1.50 -17.16 6.92
CA SER A 202 -2.16 -18.20 6.10
C SER A 202 -2.91 -17.66 4.88
N VAL A 203 -3.28 -16.36 4.89
CA VAL A 203 -3.97 -15.74 3.73
C VAL A 203 -3.01 -15.16 2.71
N LEU A 204 -1.70 -15.19 2.99
CA LEU A 204 -0.66 -14.63 2.12
C LEU A 204 0.31 -15.73 1.67
N THR A 205 0.83 -15.53 0.47
CA THR A 205 2.00 -16.26 -0.03
C THR A 205 3.05 -15.28 -0.50
N MET A 206 4.31 -15.68 -0.48
CA MET A 206 5.39 -14.86 -1.01
C MET A 206 6.45 -15.70 -1.70
N HIS A 207 7.10 -15.12 -2.70
CA HIS A 207 8.23 -15.73 -3.40
C HIS A 207 9.24 -14.67 -3.85
N PRO A 208 10.52 -15.05 -4.04
CA PRO A 208 11.53 -14.14 -4.58
C PRO A 208 11.24 -13.84 -6.05
N VAL A 209 11.52 -12.60 -6.45
CA VAL A 209 11.35 -12.11 -7.82
C VAL A 209 12.62 -11.45 -8.34
N SER A 210 12.69 -11.19 -9.65
CA SER A 210 13.82 -10.53 -10.28
C SER A 210 14.10 -9.14 -9.69
N THR A 211 15.39 -8.78 -9.58
CA THR A 211 15.82 -7.43 -9.20
C THR A 211 15.46 -6.36 -10.24
N GLU A 212 14.93 -6.74 -11.41
CA GLU A 212 14.40 -5.80 -12.41
C GLU A 212 13.31 -4.90 -11.82
N VAL A 213 12.53 -5.38 -10.84
CA VAL A 213 11.52 -4.58 -10.13
C VAL A 213 12.10 -3.36 -9.41
N ASN A 214 13.40 -3.32 -9.14
CA ASN A 214 14.06 -2.19 -8.49
C ASN A 214 13.99 -0.92 -9.35
N ASN A 215 14.00 -1.05 -10.66
CA ASN A 215 13.83 0.08 -11.56
C ASN A 215 12.33 0.34 -11.77
N VAL A 216 11.85 1.49 -11.30
CA VAL A 216 10.43 1.91 -11.41
C VAL A 216 9.91 2.03 -12.84
N ARG A 217 10.79 2.08 -13.83
CA ARG A 217 10.42 2.15 -15.26
C ARG A 217 10.13 0.80 -15.87
N ASN A 218 10.58 -0.28 -15.22
CA ASN A 218 10.30 -1.62 -15.70
C ASN A 218 8.84 -1.97 -15.41
N GLN A 219 8.16 -2.53 -16.38
CA GLN A 219 6.76 -2.91 -16.35
C GLN A 219 6.56 -4.29 -16.94
N GLY A 220 5.46 -4.93 -16.61
CA GLY A 220 5.06 -6.24 -17.16
C GLY A 220 4.90 -7.31 -16.10
N ALA A 221 4.06 -8.30 -16.38
CA ALA A 221 3.68 -9.36 -15.45
C ALA A 221 4.89 -10.18 -14.96
N HIS A 222 5.93 -10.32 -15.80
CA HIS A 222 7.17 -11.06 -15.46
C HIS A 222 7.91 -10.50 -14.22
N LEU A 223 7.62 -9.28 -13.80
CA LEU A 223 8.20 -8.71 -12.57
C LEU A 223 7.71 -9.41 -11.30
N ALA A 224 6.56 -10.08 -11.38
CA ALA A 224 5.99 -10.89 -10.30
C ALA A 224 6.32 -12.38 -10.41
N ASP A 225 7.06 -12.81 -11.44
CA ASP A 225 7.41 -14.22 -11.63
C ASP A 225 8.41 -14.70 -10.58
N LEU A 226 8.21 -15.94 -10.13
CA LEU A 226 9.15 -16.62 -9.24
C LEU A 226 10.54 -16.75 -9.91
N VAL A 227 11.58 -16.36 -9.19
CA VAL A 227 12.96 -16.64 -9.56
C VAL A 227 13.67 -17.42 -8.45
N GLU A 228 14.69 -18.20 -8.82
CA GLU A 228 15.59 -18.77 -7.81
C GLU A 228 16.42 -17.63 -7.21
N PRO A 229 16.44 -17.46 -5.87
CA PRO A 229 17.27 -16.43 -5.26
C PRO A 229 18.74 -16.76 -5.46
N ASP A 230 19.55 -15.73 -5.69
CA ASP A 230 20.99 -15.87 -5.73
C ASP A 230 21.50 -16.56 -4.46
N PRO A 231 22.38 -17.55 -4.57
CA PRO A 231 22.93 -18.20 -3.39
C PRO A 231 23.67 -17.18 -2.51
N PRO A 232 23.61 -17.32 -1.18
CA PRO A 232 24.35 -16.42 -0.28
C PRO A 232 25.83 -16.46 -0.66
N VAL A 233 26.45 -15.29 -0.78
CA VAL A 233 27.89 -15.20 -1.02
C VAL A 233 28.60 -15.91 0.12
N PRO A 234 29.47 -16.92 -0.16
CA PRO A 234 30.22 -17.59 0.88
C PRO A 234 30.96 -16.55 1.72
N GLN A 235 30.77 -16.56 3.04
CA GLN A 235 31.66 -15.82 3.92
C GLN A 235 33.03 -16.48 3.82
N LEU A 236 33.98 -15.76 3.24
CA LEU A 236 35.39 -16.12 3.37
C LEU A 236 35.67 -16.13 4.87
N LEU A 237 35.90 -17.30 5.42
CA LEU A 237 36.42 -17.41 6.79
C LEU A 237 37.70 -16.56 6.84
N PRO A 238 37.90 -15.76 7.91
CA PRO A 238 39.15 -15.03 8.04
C PRO A 238 40.26 -16.07 7.99
N GLU A 239 41.25 -15.83 7.15
CA GLU A 239 42.45 -16.64 7.08
C GLU A 239 43.03 -16.65 8.51
N ASP A 240 43.27 -17.86 9.02
CA ASP A 240 43.86 -18.07 10.35
C ASP A 240 45.25 -17.44 10.32
N PRO A 241 45.57 -16.43 11.17
CA PRO A 241 46.89 -15.83 11.15
C PRO A 241 47.86 -16.69 11.99
N ALA A 242 48.00 -17.95 11.59
CA ALA A 242 48.98 -18.89 12.23
C ALA A 242 49.78 -19.61 11.14
N GLY A 243 50.86 -18.98 10.77
CA GLY A 243 51.98 -19.54 10.05
C GLY A 243 53.28 -18.88 10.53
#